data_13ac519a57d4cc237476b2b05d473f1e
#
_entry.id   13ac519a57d4cc237476b2b05d473f1e
#
_cell.length_a   1.000
_cell.length_b   1.000
_cell.length_c   1.000
_cell.angle_alpha   90.00
_cell.angle_beta   90.00
_cell.angle_gamma   90.00
#
_symmetry.space_group_name_H-M   'P 1'
#
loop_
_entity.id
_entity.type
_entity.pdbx_description
1 polymer ?
#
loop_
_entity_poly.entity_id
_entity_poly.type
_entity_poly.pdbx_seq_one_letter_code
_entity_poly.pdbx_strand_id
1 'polypeptide(L)'
;MDLFFRKYGSGPPLIIVHGLYGSSDNWVTIGKALGRRFEVFIPDQRNHGRSQHSDHHSYELMRDDLLEFMDKHSIGKPILLGHSMGGKTIMFFATSFPERVNGLIVVDIAPKSYFSYSGESVQAADHLFIIRAMENLDLSKIRNRDEADREMSSRIKSGRVRQFLLKNLSRSKNGTFHWKLNIEVIRKDLVRILEGLNASEFERGNQITGFPVLFIRGANSTYILDSDIPFIQKIFPYAEVTTIPDAGHWLHAEQPEMLIEKVVRFVFGE
;
A
#
# COMPACT_ATOMS: atom_id res chain seq x y z
N MET A 1 2.03 13.42 11.67
CA MET A 1 0.77 12.83 12.22
C MET A 1 1.09 11.61 13.07
N ASP A 2 0.40 11.40 14.20
CA ASP A 2 0.65 10.21 15.03
C ASP A 2 0.00 8.97 14.38
N LEU A 3 0.83 8.04 13.90
CA LEU A 3 0.36 6.84 13.23
C LEU A 3 0.27 5.68 14.23
N PHE A 4 -0.86 4.99 14.27
CA PHE A 4 -0.93 3.67 14.91
C PHE A 4 -0.05 2.69 14.13
N PHE A 5 0.63 1.78 14.84
CA PHE A 5 1.45 0.77 14.19
C PHE A 5 1.47 -0.56 14.97
N ARG A 6 1.88 -1.61 14.27
CA ARG A 6 2.25 -2.90 14.84
C ARG A 6 3.74 -3.09 14.73
N LYS A 7 4.33 -3.78 15.71
CA LYS A 7 5.76 -4.10 15.74
C LYS A 7 5.97 -5.59 15.97
N TYR A 8 6.93 -6.18 15.25
CA TYR A 8 7.31 -7.57 15.40
C TYR A 8 8.83 -7.74 15.30
N GLY A 9 9.38 -8.70 16.06
CA GLY A 9 10.76 -9.14 15.93
C GLY A 9 11.80 -8.12 16.37
N SER A 10 13.04 -8.43 15.98
CA SER A 10 14.24 -7.61 16.18
C SER A 10 15.22 -7.87 15.01
N GLY A 11 16.13 -6.94 14.75
CA GLY A 11 17.11 -7.02 13.66
C GLY A 11 17.12 -5.75 12.81
N PRO A 12 17.53 -5.83 11.53
CA PRO A 12 17.47 -4.67 10.63
C PRO A 12 16.04 -4.13 10.51
N PRO A 13 15.84 -2.79 10.56
CA PRO A 13 14.51 -2.20 10.49
C PRO A 13 13.88 -2.38 9.12
N LEU A 14 12.64 -2.87 9.11
CA LEU A 14 11.77 -3.02 7.94
C LEU A 14 10.45 -2.31 8.22
N ILE A 15 10.06 -1.36 7.37
CA ILE A 15 8.75 -0.72 7.45
C ILE A 15 7.88 -1.26 6.33
N ILE A 16 6.68 -1.78 6.68
CA ILE A 16 5.69 -2.25 5.71
C ILE A 16 4.55 -1.24 5.62
N VAL A 17 4.35 -0.65 4.44
CA VAL A 17 3.33 0.35 4.16
C VAL A 17 2.22 -0.27 3.31
N HIS A 18 1.00 -0.32 3.85
CA HIS A 18 -0.15 -0.98 3.22
C HIS A 18 -0.74 -0.17 2.06
N GLY A 19 -1.51 -0.84 1.19
CA GLY A 19 -2.24 -0.23 0.08
C GLY A 19 -3.57 0.41 0.49
N LEU A 20 -4.23 1.03 -0.49
CA LEU A 20 -5.56 1.64 -0.35
C LEU A 20 -6.56 0.61 0.19
N TYR A 21 -7.44 1.03 1.07
CA TYR A 21 -8.39 0.19 1.84
C TYR A 21 -7.72 -0.82 2.78
N GLY A 22 -6.39 -0.82 2.89
CA GLY A 22 -5.65 -1.68 3.80
C GLY A 22 -5.44 -1.09 5.18
N SER A 23 -4.77 -1.85 6.01
CA SER A 23 -4.26 -1.45 7.34
C SER A 23 -3.19 -2.45 7.79
N SER A 24 -2.54 -2.18 8.89
CA SER A 24 -1.60 -3.11 9.54
C SER A 24 -2.20 -4.49 9.81
N ASP A 25 -3.52 -4.59 9.97
CA ASP A 25 -4.23 -5.86 10.18
C ASP A 25 -4.10 -6.82 8.98
N ASN A 26 -3.91 -6.31 7.77
CA ASN A 26 -3.72 -7.13 6.57
C ASN A 26 -2.34 -7.80 6.49
N TRP A 27 -1.36 -7.25 7.21
CA TRP A 27 0.04 -7.65 7.14
C TRP A 27 0.53 -8.43 8.36
N VAL A 28 -0.35 -8.77 9.31
CA VAL A 28 0.02 -9.45 10.57
C VAL A 28 0.77 -10.76 10.33
N THR A 29 0.31 -11.61 9.42
CA THR A 29 0.95 -12.90 9.11
C THR A 29 2.35 -12.70 8.54
N ILE A 30 2.49 -11.82 7.54
CA ILE A 30 3.78 -11.50 6.91
C ILE A 30 4.71 -10.81 7.91
N GLY A 31 4.18 -9.84 8.68
CA GLY A 31 4.95 -9.14 9.69
C GLY A 31 5.52 -10.05 10.77
N LYS A 32 4.75 -11.04 11.24
CA LYS A 32 5.23 -12.07 12.18
C LYS A 32 6.30 -12.98 11.55
N ALA A 33 6.12 -13.36 10.30
CA ALA A 33 7.08 -14.23 9.60
C ALA A 33 8.41 -13.48 9.36
N LEU A 34 8.35 -12.26 8.83
CA LEU A 34 9.53 -11.40 8.61
C LEU A 34 10.16 -10.96 9.93
N GLY A 35 9.38 -10.85 11.01
CA GLY A 35 9.88 -10.55 12.36
C GLY A 35 10.84 -11.59 12.96
N ARG A 36 11.02 -12.74 12.30
CA ARG A 36 12.08 -13.71 12.66
C ARG A 36 13.48 -13.20 12.27
N ARG A 37 13.56 -12.24 11.35
CA ARG A 37 14.84 -11.74 10.79
C ARG A 37 14.96 -10.22 10.81
N PHE A 38 13.85 -9.50 10.99
CA PHE A 38 13.76 -8.04 10.94
C PHE A 38 13.10 -7.47 12.20
N GLU A 39 13.39 -6.23 12.50
CA GLU A 39 12.53 -5.40 13.33
C GLU A 39 11.48 -4.77 12.42
N VAL A 40 10.28 -5.37 12.39
CA VAL A 40 9.21 -5.00 11.46
C VAL A 40 8.27 -3.98 12.08
N PHE A 41 8.06 -2.85 11.40
CA PHE A 41 7.07 -1.84 11.72
C PHE A 41 5.99 -1.81 10.65
N ILE A 42 4.73 -1.77 11.04
CA ILE A 42 3.59 -1.74 10.10
C ILE A 42 2.66 -0.60 10.52
N PRO A 43 2.91 0.64 10.07
CA PRO A 43 2.01 1.75 10.37
C PRO A 43 0.70 1.65 9.59
N ASP A 44 -0.40 2.07 10.22
CA ASP A 44 -1.62 2.44 9.51
C ASP A 44 -1.42 3.85 8.94
N GLN A 45 -1.57 4.03 7.63
CA GLN A 45 -1.42 5.34 7.01
C GLN A 45 -2.57 6.28 7.42
N ARG A 46 -2.41 7.60 7.24
CA ARG A 46 -3.49 8.57 7.46
C ARG A 46 -4.79 8.11 6.81
N ASN A 47 -5.92 8.43 7.42
CA ASN A 47 -7.25 8.07 6.95
C ASN A 47 -7.57 6.57 6.89
N HIS A 48 -6.67 5.72 7.44
CA HIS A 48 -6.84 4.27 7.45
C HIS A 48 -6.66 3.68 8.86
N GLY A 49 -7.31 2.54 9.07
CA GLY A 49 -7.09 1.69 10.24
C GLY A 49 -7.39 2.39 11.56
N ARG A 50 -6.39 2.51 12.42
CA ARG A 50 -6.46 3.15 13.75
C ARG A 50 -5.74 4.49 13.80
N SER A 51 -5.11 4.89 12.70
CA SER A 51 -4.47 6.19 12.60
C SER A 51 -5.50 7.31 12.49
N GLN A 52 -5.05 8.53 12.80
CA GLN A 52 -5.92 9.71 12.76
C GLN A 52 -6.47 9.96 11.36
N HIS A 53 -7.72 10.41 11.29
CA HIS A 53 -8.31 10.93 10.08
C HIS A 53 -7.92 12.40 9.87
N SER A 54 -7.82 12.81 8.61
CA SER A 54 -7.48 14.15 8.15
C SER A 54 -8.31 14.49 6.92
N ASP A 55 -8.54 15.77 6.67
CA ASP A 55 -9.31 16.27 5.52
C ASP A 55 -8.54 16.22 4.19
N HIS A 56 -7.29 15.72 4.22
CA HIS A 56 -6.40 15.64 3.07
C HIS A 56 -5.70 14.28 2.99
N HIS A 57 -5.50 13.82 1.73
CA HIS A 57 -4.81 12.57 1.42
C HIS A 57 -4.00 12.73 0.13
N SER A 58 -2.68 12.83 0.26
CA SER A 58 -1.74 12.89 -0.87
C SER A 58 -0.44 12.17 -0.55
N TYR A 59 0.37 11.86 -1.56
CA TYR A 59 1.65 11.19 -1.37
C TYR A 59 2.66 12.04 -0.60
N GLU A 60 2.67 13.35 -0.79
CA GLU A 60 3.53 14.27 -0.05
C GLU A 60 3.21 14.21 1.45
N LEU A 61 1.93 14.22 1.78
CA LEU A 61 1.50 14.15 3.18
C LEU A 61 1.78 12.77 3.80
N MET A 62 1.59 11.68 3.05
CA MET A 62 1.91 10.33 3.52
C MET A 62 3.42 10.11 3.67
N ARG A 63 4.22 10.68 2.76
CA ARG A 63 5.68 10.74 2.85
C ARG A 63 6.13 11.46 4.13
N ASP A 64 5.56 12.62 4.41
CA ASP A 64 5.92 13.43 5.57
C ASP A 64 5.48 12.75 6.88
N ASP A 65 4.32 12.08 6.89
CA ASP A 65 3.91 11.23 8.02
C ASP A 65 4.89 10.08 8.27
N LEU A 66 5.40 9.46 7.20
CA LEU A 66 6.37 8.38 7.31
C LEU A 66 7.71 8.89 7.87
N LEU A 67 8.15 10.08 7.46
CA LEU A 67 9.35 10.73 8.01
C LEU A 67 9.18 11.01 9.50
N GLU A 68 8.08 11.66 9.89
CA GLU A 68 7.75 11.94 11.30
C GLU A 68 7.69 10.65 12.14
N PHE A 69 7.08 9.59 11.58
CA PHE A 69 7.02 8.28 12.22
C PHE A 69 8.42 7.69 12.45
N MET A 70 9.28 7.72 11.44
CA MET A 70 10.65 7.23 11.55
C MET A 70 11.45 8.01 12.59
N ASP A 71 11.34 9.34 12.60
CA ASP A 71 12.06 10.19 13.55
C ASP A 71 11.58 9.95 15.00
N LYS A 72 10.26 9.90 15.20
CA LYS A 72 9.64 9.62 16.51
C LYS A 72 10.08 8.27 17.10
N HIS A 73 10.28 7.26 16.25
CA HIS A 73 10.66 5.92 16.68
C HIS A 73 12.16 5.63 16.53
N SER A 74 12.97 6.66 16.24
CA SER A 74 14.43 6.56 16.06
C SER A 74 14.84 5.51 15.01
N ILE A 75 14.04 5.39 13.94
CA ILE A 75 14.31 4.50 12.81
C ILE A 75 15.19 5.24 11.80
N GLY A 76 16.47 4.88 11.73
CA GLY A 76 17.44 5.59 10.88
C GLY A 76 17.22 5.34 9.38
N LYS A 77 17.73 4.20 8.89
CA LYS A 77 17.66 3.79 7.48
C LYS A 77 16.99 2.42 7.35
N PRO A 78 15.65 2.33 7.30
CA PRO A 78 14.97 1.06 7.14
C PRO A 78 15.03 0.58 5.70
N ILE A 79 14.73 -0.71 5.51
CA ILE A 79 14.19 -1.21 4.27
C ILE A 79 12.70 -0.81 4.24
N LEU A 80 12.23 -0.23 3.13
CA LEU A 80 10.85 0.14 2.94
C LEU A 80 10.18 -0.88 2.01
N LEU A 81 9.10 -1.52 2.47
CA LEU A 81 8.24 -2.38 1.67
C LEU A 81 6.86 -1.74 1.56
N GLY A 82 6.39 -1.48 0.36
CA GLY A 82 5.08 -0.85 0.15
C GLY A 82 4.26 -1.55 -0.92
N HIS A 83 2.98 -1.76 -0.64
CA HIS A 83 2.04 -2.37 -1.56
C HIS A 83 1.11 -1.31 -2.15
N SER A 84 0.94 -1.29 -3.48
CA SER A 84 -0.03 -0.43 -4.17
C SER A 84 0.16 1.05 -3.78
N MET A 85 -0.84 1.73 -3.21
CA MET A 85 -0.71 3.08 -2.65
C MET A 85 0.49 3.22 -1.71
N GLY A 86 0.71 2.24 -0.82
CA GLY A 86 1.90 2.21 0.05
C GLY A 86 3.20 2.12 -0.73
N GLY A 87 3.21 1.41 -1.87
CA GLY A 87 4.35 1.37 -2.80
C GLY A 87 4.66 2.75 -3.37
N LYS A 88 3.64 3.52 -3.76
CA LYS A 88 3.84 4.91 -4.18
C LYS A 88 4.30 5.80 -3.03
N THR A 89 3.71 5.66 -1.84
CA THR A 89 4.16 6.41 -0.64
C THR A 89 5.65 6.25 -0.41
N ILE A 90 6.17 5.00 -0.44
CA ILE A 90 7.61 4.77 -0.23
C ILE A 90 8.47 5.20 -1.42
N MET A 91 7.96 5.20 -2.65
CA MET A 91 8.66 5.78 -3.79
C MET A 91 8.78 7.31 -3.66
N PHE A 92 7.71 8.02 -3.28
CA PHE A 92 7.76 9.46 -2.97
C PHE A 92 8.70 9.76 -1.81
N PHE A 93 8.75 8.89 -0.80
CA PHE A 93 9.70 9.00 0.30
C PHE A 93 11.15 8.83 -0.19
N ALA A 94 11.42 7.77 -0.94
CA ALA A 94 12.75 7.42 -1.41
C ALA A 94 13.33 8.47 -2.39
N THR A 95 12.49 9.12 -3.18
CA THR A 95 12.91 10.21 -4.09
C THR A 95 13.16 11.53 -3.37
N SER A 96 12.50 11.75 -2.22
CA SER A 96 12.66 12.98 -1.41
C SER A 96 13.77 12.87 -0.37
N PHE A 97 13.99 11.67 0.18
CA PHE A 97 14.92 11.39 1.29
C PHE A 97 15.75 10.13 1.03
N PRO A 98 16.51 10.06 -0.10
CA PRO A 98 17.23 8.84 -0.47
C PRO A 98 18.27 8.42 0.58
N GLU A 99 18.85 9.37 1.34
CA GLU A 99 19.80 9.12 2.41
C GLU A 99 19.17 8.41 3.62
N ARG A 100 17.84 8.41 3.74
CA ARG A 100 17.07 7.77 4.81
C ARG A 100 16.59 6.36 4.47
N VAL A 101 17.01 5.79 3.32
CA VAL A 101 16.57 4.48 2.82
C VAL A 101 17.75 3.53 2.70
N ASN A 102 17.58 2.27 3.15
CA ASN A 102 18.57 1.20 3.01
C ASN A 102 18.20 0.18 1.91
N GLY A 103 16.95 0.16 1.48
CA GLY A 103 16.44 -0.68 0.39
C GLY A 103 14.96 -0.40 0.15
N LEU A 104 14.51 -0.59 -1.09
CA LEU A 104 13.14 -0.32 -1.49
C LEU A 104 12.52 -1.57 -2.13
N ILE A 105 11.38 -2.02 -1.61
CA ILE A 105 10.61 -3.15 -2.13
C ILE A 105 9.21 -2.66 -2.48
N VAL A 106 8.92 -2.55 -3.76
CA VAL A 106 7.64 -2.06 -4.27
C VAL A 106 6.79 -3.24 -4.75
N VAL A 107 5.63 -3.43 -4.13
CA VAL A 107 4.74 -4.56 -4.41
C VAL A 107 3.55 -4.10 -5.23
N ASP A 108 3.52 -4.55 -6.46
CA ASP A 108 2.46 -4.47 -7.46
C ASP A 108 1.91 -3.07 -7.73
N ILE A 109 2.81 -2.12 -7.96
CA ILE A 109 2.50 -0.78 -8.43
C ILE A 109 3.69 -0.20 -9.20
N ALA A 110 3.43 0.43 -10.36
CA ALA A 110 4.45 1.20 -11.08
C ALA A 110 4.44 2.68 -10.63
N PRO A 111 5.54 3.41 -10.83
CA PRO A 111 5.62 4.83 -10.49
C PRO A 111 4.73 5.74 -11.35
N LYS A 112 4.10 5.23 -12.42
CA LYS A 112 3.23 5.99 -13.33
C LYS A 112 1.93 6.46 -12.69
N SER A 113 1.25 7.44 -13.33
CA SER A 113 -0.14 7.76 -13.05
C SER A 113 -1.06 6.64 -13.56
N TYR A 114 -2.06 6.29 -12.75
CA TYR A 114 -3.20 5.42 -13.10
C TYR A 114 -4.47 6.24 -13.34
N PHE A 115 -4.35 7.56 -13.35
CA PHE A 115 -5.42 8.46 -13.74
C PHE A 115 -5.21 8.91 -15.19
N SER A 116 -6.29 8.94 -15.98
CA SER A 116 -6.31 9.50 -17.32
C SER A 116 -7.42 10.52 -17.43
N TYR A 117 -7.09 11.71 -17.91
CA TYR A 117 -8.08 12.76 -18.21
C TYR A 117 -9.03 12.38 -19.34
N SER A 118 -8.67 11.39 -20.18
CA SER A 118 -9.55 10.85 -21.23
C SER A 118 -10.67 9.95 -20.68
N GLY A 119 -10.66 9.62 -19.38
CA GLY A 119 -11.69 8.80 -18.75
C GLY A 119 -11.53 7.28 -18.93
N GLU A 120 -10.44 6.82 -19.55
CA GLU A 120 -10.23 5.41 -19.92
C GLU A 120 -9.47 4.57 -18.88
N SER A 121 -9.29 5.08 -17.67
CA SER A 121 -8.58 4.34 -16.62
C SER A 121 -9.47 3.30 -15.95
N VAL A 122 -9.19 2.03 -16.23
CA VAL A 122 -9.86 0.87 -15.58
C VAL A 122 -9.67 0.93 -14.07
N GLN A 123 -8.46 1.25 -13.59
CA GLN A 123 -8.15 1.33 -12.16
C GLN A 123 -8.95 2.44 -11.47
N ALA A 124 -9.11 3.60 -12.10
CA ALA A 124 -9.93 4.69 -11.56
C ALA A 124 -11.41 4.30 -11.45
N ALA A 125 -11.94 3.62 -12.48
CA ALA A 125 -13.32 3.13 -12.49
C ALA A 125 -13.54 2.07 -11.39
N ASP A 126 -12.61 1.14 -11.21
CA ASP A 126 -12.67 0.10 -10.19
C ASP A 126 -12.65 0.70 -8.77
N HIS A 127 -11.77 1.68 -8.52
CA HIS A 127 -11.71 2.36 -7.22
C HIS A 127 -12.98 3.16 -6.93
N LEU A 128 -13.53 3.89 -7.90
CA LEU A 128 -14.80 4.60 -7.75
C LEU A 128 -15.95 3.63 -7.47
N PHE A 129 -15.95 2.48 -8.13
CA PHE A 129 -16.95 1.45 -7.92
C PHE A 129 -16.89 0.88 -6.48
N ILE A 130 -15.68 0.57 -5.99
CA ILE A 130 -15.47 0.10 -4.61
C ILE A 130 -15.91 1.16 -3.59
N ILE A 131 -15.50 2.42 -3.77
CA ILE A 131 -15.86 3.53 -2.88
C ILE A 131 -17.38 3.67 -2.80
N ARG A 132 -18.07 3.70 -3.97
CA ARG A 132 -19.53 3.78 -4.01
C ARG A 132 -20.21 2.58 -3.34
N ALA A 133 -19.64 1.38 -3.47
CA ALA A 133 -20.18 0.20 -2.81
C ALA A 133 -20.09 0.30 -1.28
N MET A 134 -18.99 0.88 -0.76
CA MET A 134 -18.81 1.12 0.67
C MET A 134 -19.70 2.26 1.21
N GLU A 135 -19.81 3.38 0.47
CA GLU A 135 -20.67 4.52 0.85
C GLU A 135 -22.16 4.14 0.87
N ASN A 136 -22.59 3.27 -0.04
CA ASN A 136 -23.98 2.83 -0.14
C ASN A 136 -24.36 1.71 0.83
N LEU A 137 -23.44 1.21 1.64
CA LEU A 137 -23.76 0.25 2.70
C LEU A 137 -24.40 0.98 3.89
N ASP A 138 -25.70 0.75 4.12
CA ASP A 138 -26.41 1.33 5.24
C ASP A 138 -26.00 0.66 6.57
N LEU A 139 -24.96 1.22 7.19
CA LEU A 139 -24.39 0.68 8.42
C LEU A 139 -25.36 0.69 9.61
N SER A 140 -26.43 1.48 9.57
CA SER A 140 -27.47 1.50 10.62
C SER A 140 -28.30 0.22 10.65
N LYS A 141 -28.40 -0.48 9.51
CA LYS A 141 -29.12 -1.74 9.34
C LYS A 141 -28.27 -2.98 9.54
N ILE A 142 -26.94 -2.84 9.57
CA ILE A 142 -26.01 -3.97 9.67
C ILE A 142 -25.86 -4.40 11.14
N ARG A 143 -26.08 -5.68 11.39
CA ARG A 143 -25.97 -6.30 12.73
C ARG A 143 -24.69 -7.10 12.92
N ASN A 144 -24.14 -7.63 11.81
CA ASN A 144 -22.91 -8.43 11.79
C ASN A 144 -22.21 -8.32 10.42
N ARG A 145 -20.98 -8.84 10.34
CA ARG A 145 -20.20 -8.79 9.09
C ARG A 145 -20.78 -9.64 7.96
N ASP A 146 -21.49 -10.72 8.28
CA ASP A 146 -22.11 -11.58 7.25
C ASP A 146 -23.27 -10.85 6.55
N GLU A 147 -24.02 -10.02 7.27
CA GLU A 147 -25.02 -9.14 6.67
C GLU A 147 -24.36 -8.10 5.77
N ALA A 148 -23.28 -7.47 6.22
CA ALA A 148 -22.51 -6.53 5.39
C ALA A 148 -21.97 -7.20 4.12
N ASP A 149 -21.46 -8.43 4.20
CA ASP A 149 -20.98 -9.19 3.05
C ASP A 149 -22.11 -9.48 2.06
N ARG A 150 -23.27 -9.91 2.54
CA ARG A 150 -24.45 -10.16 1.70
C ARG A 150 -24.92 -8.90 0.98
N GLU A 151 -25.04 -7.79 1.68
CA GLU A 151 -25.44 -6.51 1.08
C GLU A 151 -24.44 -6.05 0.01
N MET A 152 -23.13 -6.15 0.30
CA MET A 152 -22.08 -5.79 -0.64
C MET A 152 -22.02 -6.74 -1.85
N SER A 153 -22.50 -7.98 -1.75
CA SER A 153 -22.41 -9.00 -2.81
C SER A 153 -23.21 -8.65 -4.07
N SER A 154 -24.25 -7.83 -3.91
CA SER A 154 -25.02 -7.30 -5.04
C SER A 154 -24.18 -6.42 -5.98
N ARG A 155 -23.19 -5.71 -5.42
CA ARG A 155 -22.27 -4.81 -6.12
C ARG A 155 -20.93 -5.49 -6.37
N ILE A 156 -20.19 -5.87 -5.36
CA ILE A 156 -18.85 -6.46 -5.46
C ILE A 156 -18.98 -7.98 -5.55
N LYS A 157 -18.79 -8.58 -6.74
CA LYS A 157 -18.94 -10.02 -6.95
C LYS A 157 -17.85 -10.86 -6.27
N SER A 158 -16.62 -10.38 -6.26
CA SER A 158 -15.50 -11.09 -5.63
C SER A 158 -15.64 -11.13 -4.10
N GLY A 159 -15.89 -12.32 -3.53
CA GLY A 159 -15.94 -12.53 -2.09
C GLY A 159 -14.62 -12.17 -1.40
N ARG A 160 -13.48 -12.42 -2.07
CA ARG A 160 -12.15 -12.06 -1.56
C ARG A 160 -12.01 -10.54 -1.37
N VAL A 161 -12.44 -9.76 -2.36
CA VAL A 161 -12.44 -8.28 -2.27
C VAL A 161 -13.34 -7.82 -1.15
N ARG A 162 -14.56 -8.35 -1.04
CA ARG A 162 -15.47 -7.99 0.06
C ARG A 162 -14.87 -8.27 1.43
N GLN A 163 -14.30 -9.47 1.64
CA GLN A 163 -13.65 -9.83 2.90
C GLN A 163 -12.46 -8.91 3.24
N PHE A 164 -11.69 -8.49 2.23
CA PHE A 164 -10.63 -7.50 2.40
C PHE A 164 -11.19 -6.15 2.87
N LEU A 165 -12.21 -5.63 2.20
CA LEU A 165 -12.84 -4.34 2.54
C LEU A 165 -13.49 -4.37 3.92
N LEU A 166 -14.18 -5.47 4.27
CA LEU A 166 -14.88 -5.65 5.54
C LEU A 166 -13.94 -5.76 6.76
N LYS A 167 -12.63 -5.92 6.57
CA LYS A 167 -11.64 -5.73 7.66
C LYS A 167 -11.63 -4.29 8.19
N ASN A 168 -12.06 -3.32 7.38
CA ASN A 168 -12.23 -1.93 7.81
C ASN A 168 -13.56 -1.68 8.56
N LEU A 169 -14.48 -2.64 8.59
CA LEU A 169 -15.71 -2.49 9.35
C LEU A 169 -15.46 -2.75 10.83
N SER A 170 -15.74 -1.77 11.67
CA SER A 170 -15.58 -1.83 13.13
C SER A 170 -16.89 -1.60 13.84
N ARG A 171 -17.02 -2.19 15.03
CA ARG A 171 -18.19 -2.03 15.87
C ARG A 171 -17.88 -1.09 17.03
N SER A 172 -18.68 -0.04 17.17
CA SER A 172 -18.60 0.90 18.28
C SER A 172 -19.13 0.30 19.58
N LYS A 173 -18.81 0.91 20.72
CA LYS A 173 -19.29 0.47 22.05
C LYS A 173 -20.82 0.44 22.17
N ASN A 174 -21.51 1.32 21.46
CA ASN A 174 -22.99 1.37 21.39
C ASN A 174 -23.60 0.32 20.43
N GLY A 175 -22.76 -0.52 19.80
CA GLY A 175 -23.19 -1.60 18.92
C GLY A 175 -23.34 -1.24 17.44
N THR A 176 -23.23 0.04 17.07
CA THR A 176 -23.28 0.48 15.65
C THR A 176 -21.99 0.16 14.92
N PHE A 177 -22.09 -0.05 13.60
CA PHE A 177 -20.92 -0.23 12.76
C PHE A 177 -20.45 1.10 12.15
N HIS A 178 -19.14 1.20 11.91
CA HIS A 178 -18.52 2.32 11.22
C HIS A 178 -17.30 1.82 10.44
N TRP A 179 -16.92 2.56 9.41
CA TRP A 179 -15.68 2.32 8.69
C TRP A 179 -14.49 2.92 9.44
N LYS A 180 -13.40 2.16 9.58
CA LYS A 180 -12.08 2.66 10.04
C LYS A 180 -11.35 3.47 8.97
N LEU A 181 -11.95 3.61 7.82
CA LEU A 181 -11.44 4.28 6.63
C LEU A 181 -12.20 5.60 6.45
N ASN A 182 -11.49 6.69 6.20
CA ASN A 182 -12.11 7.97 5.84
C ASN A 182 -12.50 7.97 4.35
N ILE A 183 -13.62 7.32 4.04
CA ILE A 183 -14.06 7.07 2.65
C ILE A 183 -14.31 8.40 1.92
N GLU A 184 -14.86 9.39 2.59
CA GLU A 184 -15.17 10.71 2.01
C GLU A 184 -13.90 11.39 1.48
N VAL A 185 -12.85 11.45 2.30
CA VAL A 185 -11.57 12.05 1.92
C VAL A 185 -10.87 11.24 0.84
N ILE A 186 -10.91 9.90 0.93
CA ILE A 186 -10.34 9.04 -0.11
C ILE A 186 -11.05 9.24 -1.44
N ARG A 187 -12.37 9.40 -1.45
CA ARG A 187 -13.13 9.70 -2.67
C ARG A 187 -12.76 11.08 -3.24
N LYS A 188 -12.68 12.09 -2.37
CA LYS A 188 -12.32 13.48 -2.74
C LYS A 188 -10.92 13.54 -3.37
N ASP A 189 -9.95 12.84 -2.79
CA ASP A 189 -8.55 12.88 -3.20
C ASP A 189 -8.15 11.68 -4.09
N LEU A 190 -9.11 10.92 -4.64
CA LEU A 190 -8.85 9.71 -5.44
C LEU A 190 -7.92 9.99 -6.64
N VAL A 191 -8.10 11.14 -7.31
CA VAL A 191 -7.23 11.52 -8.43
C VAL A 191 -5.77 11.61 -7.98
N ARG A 192 -5.50 12.24 -6.82
CA ARG A 192 -4.16 12.34 -6.24
C ARG A 192 -3.59 10.97 -5.83
N ILE A 193 -4.45 10.06 -5.34
CA ILE A 193 -4.05 8.68 -5.00
C ILE A 193 -3.66 7.89 -6.26
N LEU A 194 -4.26 8.21 -7.40
CA LEU A 194 -3.95 7.56 -8.68
C LEU A 194 -2.77 8.20 -9.42
N GLU A 195 -2.33 9.39 -9.05
CA GLU A 195 -1.15 10.05 -9.60
C GLU A 195 0.13 9.22 -9.38
N GLY A 196 1.17 9.55 -10.14
CA GLY A 196 2.49 8.92 -10.08
C GLY A 196 3.59 9.95 -9.92
N LEU A 197 4.82 9.47 -9.91
CA LEU A 197 6.00 10.32 -9.98
C LEU A 197 6.08 10.98 -11.36
N ASN A 198 6.54 12.24 -11.38
CA ASN A 198 6.74 12.96 -12.63
C ASN A 198 8.07 12.52 -13.28
N ALA A 199 7.98 11.83 -14.42
CA ALA A 199 9.15 11.31 -15.14
C ALA A 199 10.17 12.38 -15.54
N SER A 200 9.75 13.64 -15.75
CA SER A 200 10.64 14.74 -16.15
C SER A 200 11.60 15.17 -15.04
N GLU A 201 11.29 14.86 -13.78
CA GLU A 201 12.15 15.16 -12.64
C GLU A 201 13.36 14.22 -12.54
N PHE A 202 13.32 13.07 -13.22
CA PHE A 202 14.33 12.02 -13.17
C PHE A 202 15.15 11.96 -14.47
N GLU A 203 15.42 13.09 -15.09
CA GLU A 203 16.35 13.19 -16.19
C GLU A 203 17.80 13.19 -15.68
N ARG A 204 18.78 13.08 -16.58
CA ARG A 204 20.21 12.82 -16.28
C ARG A 204 20.70 13.49 -14.99
N GLY A 205 21.09 12.66 -14.02
CA GLY A 205 21.68 13.08 -12.75
C GLY A 205 20.75 13.06 -11.54
N ASN A 206 19.43 12.94 -11.72
CA ASN A 206 18.45 12.88 -10.63
C ASN A 206 17.90 11.46 -10.38
N GLN A 207 18.54 10.44 -10.97
CA GLN A 207 18.13 9.05 -10.78
C GLN A 207 18.48 8.55 -9.37
N ILE A 208 17.67 7.65 -8.84
CA ILE A 208 17.85 7.08 -7.51
C ILE A 208 18.71 5.80 -7.61
N THR A 209 19.93 5.85 -7.08
CA THR A 209 20.92 4.78 -7.19
C THR A 209 21.57 4.39 -5.85
N GLY A 210 21.26 5.09 -4.76
CA GLY A 210 21.95 4.98 -3.47
C GLY A 210 21.62 3.72 -2.64
N PHE A 211 20.65 2.89 -3.07
CA PHE A 211 20.23 1.67 -2.40
C PHE A 211 19.61 0.68 -3.39
N PRO A 212 19.55 -0.63 -3.06
CA PRO A 212 18.92 -1.63 -3.91
C PRO A 212 17.40 -1.44 -3.98
N VAL A 213 16.82 -1.72 -5.16
CA VAL A 213 15.39 -1.57 -5.44
C VAL A 213 14.84 -2.84 -6.08
N LEU A 214 13.75 -3.37 -5.52
CA LEU A 214 13.02 -4.52 -6.04
C LEU A 214 11.56 -4.16 -6.30
N PHE A 215 11.09 -4.43 -7.52
CA PHE A 215 9.66 -4.45 -7.85
C PHE A 215 9.17 -5.89 -7.92
N ILE A 216 8.09 -6.19 -7.21
CA ILE A 216 7.44 -7.51 -7.19
C ILE A 216 6.05 -7.35 -7.79
N ARG A 217 5.76 -8.06 -8.89
CA ARG A 217 4.42 -8.03 -9.52
C ARG A 217 3.74 -9.38 -9.47
N GLY A 218 2.40 -9.39 -9.49
CA GLY A 218 1.61 -10.60 -9.71
C GLY A 218 1.51 -10.93 -11.20
N ALA A 219 1.60 -12.22 -11.57
CA ALA A 219 1.48 -12.65 -12.96
C ALA A 219 0.11 -12.30 -13.57
N ASN A 220 -0.94 -12.25 -12.75
CA ASN A 220 -2.31 -11.92 -13.15
C ASN A 220 -2.70 -10.47 -12.85
N SER A 221 -1.72 -9.61 -12.51
CA SER A 221 -1.94 -8.20 -12.22
C SER A 221 -1.67 -7.32 -13.45
N THR A 222 -2.41 -6.22 -13.57
CA THR A 222 -2.23 -5.20 -14.61
C THR A 222 -1.57 -3.92 -14.09
N TYR A 223 -1.10 -3.91 -12.83
CA TYR A 223 -0.51 -2.73 -12.21
C TYR A 223 0.96 -2.50 -12.59
N ILE A 224 1.70 -3.55 -12.94
CA ILE A 224 3.03 -3.46 -13.53
C ILE A 224 3.06 -4.30 -14.80
N LEU A 225 3.11 -3.67 -15.95
CA LEU A 225 3.26 -4.29 -17.25
C LEU A 225 4.71 -4.25 -17.71
N ASP A 226 5.10 -5.07 -18.68
CA ASP A 226 6.44 -5.01 -19.27
C ASP A 226 6.75 -3.64 -19.88
N SER A 227 5.72 -2.96 -20.41
CA SER A 227 5.83 -1.59 -20.91
C SER A 227 6.14 -0.54 -19.85
N ASP A 228 5.98 -0.85 -18.56
CA ASP A 228 6.27 0.06 -17.46
C ASP A 228 7.73 -0.04 -16.99
N ILE A 229 8.45 -1.12 -17.36
CA ILE A 229 9.83 -1.36 -16.92
C ILE A 229 10.78 -0.21 -17.33
N PRO A 230 10.75 0.32 -18.58
CA PRO A 230 11.57 1.46 -18.94
C PRO A 230 11.33 2.70 -18.08
N PHE A 231 10.07 2.92 -17.66
CA PHE A 231 9.74 4.04 -16.78
C PHE A 231 10.24 3.81 -15.34
N ILE A 232 10.14 2.58 -14.82
CA ILE A 232 10.74 2.20 -13.54
C ILE A 232 12.25 2.45 -13.56
N GLN A 233 12.95 1.98 -14.60
CA GLN A 233 14.40 2.12 -14.75
C GLN A 233 14.85 3.56 -15.03
N LYS A 234 13.97 4.41 -15.56
CA LYS A 234 14.27 5.85 -15.68
C LYS A 234 14.46 6.50 -14.31
N ILE A 235 13.71 6.06 -13.28
CA ILE A 235 13.77 6.60 -11.91
C ILE A 235 14.79 5.81 -11.08
N PHE A 236 14.73 4.47 -11.16
CA PHE A 236 15.56 3.52 -10.41
C PHE A 236 16.35 2.64 -11.39
N PRO A 237 17.51 3.10 -11.89
CA PRO A 237 18.22 2.43 -13.01
C PRO A 237 18.62 0.98 -12.73
N TYR A 238 18.85 0.64 -11.47
CA TYR A 238 19.26 -0.70 -11.04
C TYR A 238 18.12 -1.49 -10.40
N ALA A 239 16.86 -1.08 -10.64
CA ALA A 239 15.71 -1.81 -10.11
C ALA A 239 15.61 -3.20 -10.73
N GLU A 240 15.49 -4.20 -9.88
CA GLU A 240 15.10 -5.55 -10.26
C GLU A 240 13.57 -5.65 -10.34
N VAL A 241 13.07 -6.41 -11.31
CA VAL A 241 11.62 -6.71 -11.42
C VAL A 241 11.45 -8.23 -11.38
N THR A 242 10.64 -8.72 -10.45
CA THR A 242 10.32 -10.15 -10.32
C THR A 242 8.81 -10.37 -10.34
N THR A 243 8.39 -11.56 -10.80
CA THR A 243 6.99 -11.92 -10.90
C THR A 243 6.67 -13.06 -9.93
N ILE A 244 5.52 -12.99 -9.25
CA ILE A 244 4.95 -14.07 -8.46
C ILE A 244 3.84 -14.73 -9.30
N PRO A 245 3.95 -16.04 -9.63
CA PRO A 245 2.94 -16.78 -10.38
C PRO A 245 1.63 -16.87 -9.57
N ASP A 246 0.53 -17.05 -10.27
CA ASP A 246 -0.81 -17.28 -9.71
C ASP A 246 -1.29 -16.20 -8.71
N ALA A 247 -0.72 -15.00 -8.82
CA ALA A 247 -1.07 -13.85 -7.99
C ALA A 247 -1.59 -12.69 -8.82
N GLY A 248 -2.64 -12.04 -8.32
CA GLY A 248 -3.15 -10.76 -8.80
C GLY A 248 -2.59 -9.60 -7.99
N HIS A 249 -3.40 -8.53 -7.83
CA HIS A 249 -2.98 -7.31 -7.12
C HIS A 249 -2.75 -7.52 -5.60
N TRP A 250 -3.40 -8.48 -4.98
CA TRP A 250 -3.27 -8.74 -3.54
C TRP A 250 -2.28 -9.86 -3.22
N LEU A 251 -1.05 -9.77 -3.74
CA LEU A 251 0.01 -10.78 -3.57
C LEU A 251 0.22 -11.20 -2.11
N HIS A 252 0.17 -10.24 -1.19
CA HIS A 252 0.33 -10.46 0.25
C HIS A 252 -0.77 -11.34 0.86
N ALA A 253 -1.90 -11.48 0.20
CA ALA A 253 -3.01 -12.34 0.61
C ALA A 253 -3.11 -13.60 -0.25
N GLU A 254 -2.62 -13.57 -1.48
CA GLU A 254 -2.74 -14.65 -2.46
C GLU A 254 -1.54 -15.60 -2.41
N GLN A 255 -0.32 -15.07 -2.26
CA GLN A 255 0.94 -15.80 -2.25
C GLN A 255 1.89 -15.27 -1.16
N PRO A 256 1.48 -15.28 0.13
CA PRO A 256 2.26 -14.66 1.21
C PRO A 256 3.63 -15.31 1.41
N GLU A 257 3.74 -16.65 1.25
CA GLU A 257 4.99 -17.38 1.41
C GLU A 257 6.01 -16.97 0.33
N MET A 258 5.58 -16.86 -0.92
CA MET A 258 6.44 -16.44 -2.02
C MET A 258 6.88 -14.97 -1.86
N LEU A 259 5.98 -14.11 -1.36
CA LEU A 259 6.33 -12.72 -1.07
C LEU A 259 7.41 -12.65 0.02
N ILE A 260 7.25 -13.40 1.11
CA ILE A 260 8.23 -13.47 2.20
C ILE A 260 9.59 -13.95 1.67
N GLU A 261 9.60 -15.03 0.87
CA GLU A 261 10.83 -15.58 0.25
C GLU A 261 11.54 -14.51 -0.60
N LYS A 262 10.81 -13.81 -1.48
CA LYS A 262 11.38 -12.75 -2.32
C LYS A 262 11.98 -11.61 -1.50
N VAL A 263 11.30 -11.20 -0.42
CA VAL A 263 11.80 -10.17 0.51
C VAL A 263 13.10 -10.63 1.20
N VAL A 264 13.12 -11.84 1.75
CA VAL A 264 14.27 -12.38 2.45
C VAL A 264 15.47 -12.54 1.49
N ARG A 265 15.22 -13.12 0.32
CA ARG A 265 16.24 -13.29 -0.72
C ARG A 265 16.85 -11.96 -1.17
N PHE A 266 16.03 -10.95 -1.41
CA PHE A 266 16.50 -9.63 -1.84
C PHE A 266 17.42 -8.97 -0.80
N VAL A 267 17.11 -9.14 0.49
CA VAL A 267 17.87 -8.46 1.55
C VAL A 267 19.10 -9.24 1.97
N PHE A 268 19.04 -10.58 1.99
CA PHE A 268 20.12 -11.42 2.53
C PHE A 268 20.86 -12.25 1.48
N GLY A 269 20.39 -12.29 0.23
CA GLY A 269 21.02 -13.04 -0.87
C GLY A 269 20.82 -14.57 -0.79
N GLU A 270 19.84 -15.04 0.02
CA GLU A 270 19.60 -16.47 0.31
C GLU A 270 18.45 -17.05 -0.52
#